data_451eaa2beecc28711afd1eed8c838a8c
#
_entry.id   451eaa2beecc28711afd1eed8c838a8c
#
_cell.length_a   1.000
_cell.length_b   1.000
_cell.length_c   1.000
_cell.angle_alpha   90.00
_cell.angle_beta   90.00
_cell.angle_gamma   90.00
#
_symmetry.space_group_name_H-M   'P 1'
#
loop_
_entity.id
_entity.type
_entity.pdbx_description
1 polymer ?
#
loop_
_entity_poly.entity_id
_entity_poly.type
_entity_poly.pdbx_seq_one_letter_code
_entity_poly.pdbx_strand_id
1 'polypeptide(L)'
;MVKFSYYGHSAFLLDDGKYKVLVDPFITGNPKATVKAENVKCDFVLVSHAHGDHLGNAPEIAYNNGAAIVTTPEVISEAESIGRLTCHPMNLGGSLDLPFGRVRMTPALHSAGVPGGTACGFVINIGGINIYYAGDTALFSDMQLIGQRDEIDYAVLPIGDNYTMGIEDAAQAAKLLGAKKVIPVHYNTWPVIAQNAQEFKELTERETQAKVLVVEPGGVLELD
;
A
#
# COMPACT_ATOMS: atom_id res chain seq x y z
N MET A 1 -19.49 -0.37 1.77
CA MET A 1 -18.63 0.71 2.34
C MET A 1 -17.38 0.03 2.88
N VAL A 2 -16.20 0.49 2.51
CA VAL A 2 -14.92 -0.07 2.93
C VAL A 2 -14.29 0.85 3.97
N LYS A 3 -13.77 0.32 5.07
CA LYS A 3 -13.02 1.08 6.06
C LYS A 3 -11.54 0.98 5.77
N PHE A 4 -10.86 2.12 5.70
CA PHE A 4 -9.41 2.24 5.63
C PHE A 4 -8.88 2.64 7.01
N SER A 5 -8.16 1.76 7.68
CA SER A 5 -7.54 2.04 8.98
C SER A 5 -6.04 2.22 8.79
N TYR A 6 -5.51 3.39 9.10
CA TYR A 6 -4.10 3.71 8.92
C TYR A 6 -3.30 3.42 10.19
N TYR A 7 -2.29 2.59 10.09
CA TYR A 7 -1.44 2.20 11.23
C TYR A 7 -0.11 2.95 11.30
N GLY A 8 0.19 3.78 10.29
CA GLY A 8 1.42 4.55 10.18
C GLY A 8 2.38 3.99 9.13
N HIS A 9 3.26 4.83 8.61
CA HIS A 9 4.18 4.56 7.51
C HIS A 9 3.45 4.16 6.24
N SER A 10 3.53 2.89 5.84
CA SER A 10 2.78 2.32 4.73
C SER A 10 1.76 1.26 5.17
N ALA A 11 1.65 1.03 6.49
CA ALA A 11 0.77 0.00 7.04
C ALA A 11 -0.68 0.47 7.14
N PHE A 12 -1.60 -0.24 6.47
CA PHE A 12 -3.03 0.03 6.57
C PHE A 12 -3.88 -1.25 6.40
N LEU A 13 -5.11 -1.19 6.87
CA LEU A 13 -6.09 -2.26 6.77
C LEU A 13 -7.32 -1.77 5.99
N LEU A 14 -7.74 -2.57 5.01
CA LEU A 14 -9.03 -2.42 4.32
C LEU A 14 -10.01 -3.44 4.89
N ASP A 15 -11.20 -2.99 5.29
CA ASP A 15 -12.26 -3.85 5.84
C ASP A 15 -13.58 -3.54 5.13
N ASP A 16 -14.11 -4.49 4.36
CA ASP A 16 -15.41 -4.36 3.66
C ASP A 16 -16.60 -4.87 4.50
N GLY A 17 -16.35 -5.22 5.75
CA GLY A 17 -17.31 -5.82 6.69
C GLY A 17 -17.38 -7.35 6.60
N LYS A 18 -16.78 -7.96 5.60
CA LYS A 18 -16.69 -9.42 5.43
C LYS A 18 -15.25 -9.93 5.41
N TYR A 19 -14.37 -9.21 4.74
CA TYR A 19 -12.95 -9.53 4.62
C TYR A 19 -12.07 -8.36 5.02
N LYS A 20 -10.90 -8.69 5.56
CA LYS A 20 -9.88 -7.75 6.00
C LYS A 20 -8.59 -7.98 5.24
N VAL A 21 -8.16 -6.97 4.50
CA VAL A 21 -6.93 -6.97 3.69
C VAL A 21 -5.93 -6.02 4.33
N LEU A 22 -4.86 -6.57 4.88
CA LEU A 22 -3.75 -5.83 5.48
C LEU A 22 -2.69 -5.57 4.41
N VAL A 23 -2.09 -4.39 4.42
CA VAL A 23 -1.08 -3.98 3.45
C VAL A 23 0.18 -3.51 4.18
N ASP A 24 1.34 -4.01 3.75
CA ASP A 24 2.70 -3.65 4.20
C ASP A 24 2.81 -3.42 5.72
N PRO A 25 2.58 -4.46 6.55
CA PRO A 25 2.36 -4.31 7.99
C PRO A 25 3.65 -4.11 8.78
N PHE A 26 4.31 -3.00 8.60
CA PHE A 26 5.38 -2.54 9.47
C PHE A 26 4.79 -2.00 10.77
N ILE A 27 4.69 -2.85 11.78
CA ILE A 27 4.12 -2.53 13.10
C ILE A 27 5.20 -2.49 14.17
N THR A 28 5.89 -3.62 14.38
CA THR A 28 7.00 -3.70 15.36
C THR A 28 8.19 -2.89 14.87
N GLY A 29 8.66 -1.96 15.68
CA GLY A 29 9.75 -1.06 15.32
C GLY A 29 9.30 0.20 14.57
N ASN A 30 8.04 0.32 14.20
CA ASN A 30 7.48 1.55 13.63
C ASN A 30 7.14 2.54 14.75
N PRO A 31 7.83 3.70 14.85
CA PRO A 31 7.58 4.68 15.92
C PRO A 31 6.20 5.36 15.81
N LYS A 32 5.51 5.19 14.68
CA LYS A 32 4.17 5.73 14.42
C LYS A 32 3.06 4.69 14.57
N ALA A 33 3.40 3.41 14.79
CA ALA A 33 2.39 2.36 14.92
C ALA A 33 1.45 2.61 16.10
N THR A 34 0.17 2.49 15.85
CA THR A 34 -0.90 2.72 16.84
C THR A 34 -1.55 1.42 17.33
N VAL A 35 -1.08 0.29 16.80
CA VAL A 35 -1.54 -1.05 17.14
C VAL A 35 -0.33 -1.94 17.46
N LYS A 36 -0.59 -3.08 18.10
CA LYS A 36 0.40 -4.15 18.24
C LYS A 36 0.12 -5.25 17.21
N ALA A 37 1.16 -5.86 16.66
CA ALA A 37 1.04 -6.91 15.64
C ALA A 37 0.12 -8.07 16.08
N GLU A 38 0.23 -8.49 17.34
CA GLU A 38 -0.59 -9.54 17.96
C GLU A 38 -2.10 -9.26 17.96
N ASN A 39 -2.49 -7.98 17.90
CA ASN A 39 -3.89 -7.53 17.92
C ASN A 39 -4.48 -7.32 16.52
N VAL A 40 -3.67 -7.36 15.47
CA VAL A 40 -4.12 -7.18 14.10
C VAL A 40 -4.84 -8.43 13.62
N LYS A 41 -6.05 -8.25 13.09
CA LYS A 41 -6.86 -9.32 12.48
C LYS A 41 -7.04 -9.05 11.00
N CYS A 42 -6.70 -10.06 10.17
CA CYS A 42 -6.85 -9.99 8.72
C CYS A 42 -7.07 -11.38 8.12
N ASP A 43 -7.60 -11.39 6.89
CA ASP A 43 -7.80 -12.59 6.08
C ASP A 43 -6.73 -12.70 4.98
N PHE A 44 -6.20 -11.55 4.54
CA PHE A 44 -5.17 -11.43 3.51
C PHE A 44 -4.13 -10.40 3.91
N VAL A 45 -2.88 -10.63 3.50
CA VAL A 45 -1.78 -9.68 3.65
C VAL A 45 -1.14 -9.44 2.28
N LEU A 46 -1.16 -8.21 1.79
CA LEU A 46 -0.47 -7.79 0.59
C LEU A 46 0.88 -7.17 0.98
N VAL A 47 1.95 -7.62 0.33
CA VAL A 47 3.31 -7.10 0.57
C VAL A 47 3.89 -6.61 -0.74
N SER A 48 4.25 -5.33 -0.78
CA SER A 48 4.79 -4.68 -1.99
C SER A 48 6.23 -5.10 -2.30
N HIS A 49 7.06 -5.28 -1.26
CA HIS A 49 8.45 -5.71 -1.38
C HIS A 49 9.04 -6.11 -0.01
N ALA A 50 10.29 -6.60 0.02
CA ALA A 50 10.86 -7.23 1.20
C ALA A 50 11.68 -6.29 2.12
N HIS A 51 11.67 -4.95 1.93
CA HIS A 51 12.26 -4.07 2.92
C HIS A 51 11.56 -4.23 4.26
N GLY A 52 12.31 -4.09 5.36
CA GLY A 52 11.81 -4.36 6.71
C GLY A 52 10.64 -3.46 7.14
N ASP A 53 10.53 -2.27 6.58
CA ASP A 53 9.45 -1.30 6.78
C ASP A 53 8.21 -1.54 5.89
N HIS A 54 8.18 -2.65 5.14
CA HIS A 54 7.04 -3.13 4.35
C HIS A 54 6.69 -4.59 4.67
N LEU A 55 7.65 -5.52 4.49
CA LEU A 55 7.46 -6.92 4.89
C LEU A 55 7.11 -7.02 6.38
N GLY A 56 7.84 -6.32 7.23
CA GLY A 56 7.53 -6.09 8.63
C GLY A 56 7.03 -7.34 9.37
N ASN A 57 5.83 -7.23 9.94
CA ASN A 57 5.18 -8.32 10.65
C ASN A 57 4.27 -9.21 9.75
N ALA A 58 4.35 -9.08 8.42
CA ALA A 58 3.47 -9.82 7.51
C ALA A 58 3.48 -11.34 7.76
N PRO A 59 4.65 -12.00 7.90
CA PRO A 59 4.68 -13.44 8.14
C PRO A 59 4.08 -13.83 9.49
N GLU A 60 4.39 -13.10 10.56
CA GLU A 60 3.86 -13.34 11.91
C GLU A 60 2.35 -13.16 11.95
N ILE A 61 1.84 -12.05 11.40
CA ILE A 61 0.41 -11.75 11.39
C ILE A 61 -0.34 -12.78 10.53
N ALA A 62 0.19 -13.13 9.35
CA ALA A 62 -0.41 -14.13 8.48
C ALA A 62 -0.49 -15.49 9.18
N TYR A 63 0.59 -15.93 9.82
CA TYR A 63 0.60 -17.18 10.57
C TYR A 63 -0.45 -17.21 11.70
N ASN A 64 -0.48 -16.14 12.52
CA ASN A 64 -1.38 -16.04 13.68
C ASN A 64 -2.87 -15.93 13.31
N ASN A 65 -3.18 -15.48 12.10
CA ASN A 65 -4.55 -15.32 11.61
C ASN A 65 -4.97 -16.42 10.62
N GLY A 66 -4.04 -17.28 10.15
CA GLY A 66 -4.30 -18.17 9.02
C GLY A 66 -4.55 -17.41 7.72
N ALA A 67 -4.05 -16.17 7.63
CA ALA A 67 -4.23 -15.29 6.48
C ALA A 67 -3.31 -15.70 5.32
N ALA A 68 -3.73 -15.41 4.09
CA ALA A 68 -2.92 -15.64 2.91
C ALA A 68 -2.08 -14.42 2.55
N ILE A 69 -0.78 -14.62 2.25
CA ILE A 69 0.12 -13.57 1.76
C ILE A 69 0.05 -13.51 0.23
N VAL A 70 -0.10 -12.31 -0.32
CA VAL A 70 -0.10 -12.02 -1.76
C VAL A 70 1.09 -11.11 -2.07
N THR A 71 2.05 -11.60 -2.83
CA THR A 71 3.27 -10.86 -3.19
C THR A 71 4.03 -11.58 -4.32
N THR A 72 5.26 -11.13 -4.64
CA THR A 72 6.13 -11.82 -5.61
C THR A 72 6.74 -13.10 -5.03
N PRO A 73 7.13 -14.08 -5.86
CA PRO A 73 7.73 -15.34 -5.40
C PRO A 73 8.97 -15.15 -4.53
N GLU A 74 9.79 -14.14 -4.84
CA GLU A 74 11.03 -13.86 -4.11
C GLU A 74 10.73 -13.36 -2.69
N VAL A 75 9.71 -12.49 -2.53
CA VAL A 75 9.27 -12.00 -1.23
C VAL A 75 8.59 -13.11 -0.42
N ILE A 76 7.87 -14.04 -1.07
CA ILE A 76 7.33 -15.25 -0.39
C ILE A 76 8.48 -16.07 0.21
N SER A 77 9.55 -16.30 -0.54
CA SER A 77 10.69 -17.08 -0.05
C SER A 77 11.31 -16.45 1.20
N GLU A 78 11.34 -15.13 1.30
CA GLU A 78 11.77 -14.41 2.50
C GLU A 78 10.75 -14.56 3.64
N ALA A 79 9.45 -14.43 3.36
CA ALA A 79 8.37 -14.53 4.34
C ALA A 79 8.27 -15.94 4.97
N GLU A 80 8.47 -17.01 4.19
CA GLU A 80 8.39 -18.39 4.64
C GLU A 80 9.51 -18.81 5.60
N SER A 81 10.51 -17.96 5.83
CA SER A 81 11.58 -18.19 6.81
C SER A 81 11.05 -18.45 8.24
N ILE A 82 9.84 -18.04 8.57
CA ILE A 82 9.22 -18.21 9.90
C ILE A 82 8.23 -19.39 10.00
N GLY A 83 7.92 -20.08 8.90
CA GLY A 83 7.03 -21.25 8.91
C GLY A 83 6.22 -21.39 7.63
N ARG A 84 5.42 -22.46 7.54
CA ARG A 84 4.57 -22.70 6.38
C ARG A 84 3.37 -21.74 6.39
N LEU A 85 3.31 -20.89 5.37
CA LEU A 85 2.26 -19.90 5.16
C LEU A 85 1.38 -20.27 3.96
N THR A 86 0.16 -19.80 3.94
CA THR A 86 -0.65 -19.80 2.71
C THR A 86 -0.20 -18.60 1.87
N CYS A 87 0.28 -18.85 0.65
CA CYS A 87 0.80 -17.79 -0.21
C CYS A 87 0.18 -17.85 -1.60
N HIS A 88 -0.06 -16.68 -2.18
CA HIS A 88 -0.48 -16.50 -3.56
C HIS A 88 0.60 -15.72 -4.31
N PRO A 89 1.53 -16.41 -5.00
CA PRO A 89 2.57 -15.74 -5.77
C PRO A 89 1.96 -15.02 -6.99
N MET A 90 2.38 -13.77 -7.19
CA MET A 90 2.02 -12.97 -8.34
C MET A 90 3.26 -12.33 -8.97
N ASN A 91 3.13 -11.77 -10.16
CA ASN A 91 4.16 -10.95 -10.77
C ASN A 91 3.53 -9.75 -11.49
N LEU A 92 4.37 -8.77 -11.85
CA LEU A 92 3.94 -7.52 -12.48
C LEU A 92 3.01 -7.76 -13.67
N GLY A 93 1.89 -7.02 -13.71
CA GLY A 93 0.86 -7.13 -14.74
C GLY A 93 -0.15 -8.25 -14.50
N GLY A 94 0.15 -9.22 -13.62
CA GLY A 94 -0.76 -10.30 -13.24
C GLY A 94 -1.96 -9.81 -12.44
N SER A 95 -3.04 -10.58 -12.48
CA SER A 95 -4.24 -10.35 -11.67
C SER A 95 -4.69 -11.66 -11.02
N LEU A 96 -5.28 -11.55 -9.84
CA LEU A 96 -5.79 -12.66 -9.06
C LEU A 96 -7.16 -12.31 -8.49
N ASP A 97 -8.15 -13.19 -8.71
CA ASP A 97 -9.45 -13.09 -8.07
C ASP A 97 -9.39 -13.80 -6.71
N LEU A 98 -9.77 -13.08 -5.66
CA LEU A 98 -9.77 -13.52 -4.28
C LEU A 98 -11.16 -13.35 -3.66
N PRO A 99 -11.47 -14.00 -2.53
CA PRO A 99 -12.80 -13.91 -1.92
C PRO A 99 -13.31 -12.50 -1.61
N PHE A 100 -12.42 -11.54 -1.39
CA PHE A 100 -12.78 -10.13 -1.15
C PHE A 100 -12.95 -9.29 -2.43
N GLY A 101 -12.49 -9.80 -3.58
CA GLY A 101 -12.50 -9.08 -4.85
C GLY A 101 -11.27 -9.43 -5.70
N ARG A 102 -10.67 -8.44 -6.36
CA ARG A 102 -9.57 -8.66 -7.30
C ARG A 102 -8.34 -7.84 -6.92
N VAL A 103 -7.18 -8.44 -7.08
CA VAL A 103 -5.88 -7.76 -6.98
C VAL A 103 -5.18 -7.81 -8.33
N ARG A 104 -4.65 -6.68 -8.80
CA ARG A 104 -3.73 -6.60 -9.92
C ARG A 104 -2.40 -6.05 -9.44
N MET A 105 -1.32 -6.76 -9.71
CA MET A 105 0.03 -6.30 -9.38
C MET A 105 0.54 -5.33 -10.44
N THR A 106 1.04 -4.18 -10.03
CA THR A 106 1.55 -3.12 -10.89
C THR A 106 3.05 -2.92 -10.71
N PRO A 107 3.76 -2.34 -11.69
CA PRO A 107 5.15 -1.94 -11.51
C PRO A 107 5.32 -0.93 -10.37
N ALA A 108 6.49 -1.00 -9.72
CA ALA A 108 7.03 0.04 -8.86
C ALA A 108 8.52 0.18 -9.16
N LEU A 109 9.02 1.40 -9.25
CA LEU A 109 10.43 1.68 -9.51
C LEU A 109 11.18 1.86 -8.19
N HIS A 110 11.53 0.73 -7.59
CA HIS A 110 12.22 0.65 -6.29
C HIS A 110 13.00 -0.66 -6.17
N SER A 111 13.94 -0.75 -5.24
CA SER A 111 14.62 -2.00 -4.92
C SER A 111 13.71 -2.93 -4.13
N ALA A 112 13.84 -4.23 -4.35
CA ALA A 112 12.90 -5.19 -3.73
C ALA A 112 13.28 -5.63 -2.31
N GLY A 113 14.46 -5.28 -1.81
CA GLY A 113 14.95 -5.74 -0.51
C GLY A 113 15.34 -7.23 -0.45
N VAL A 114 15.22 -7.96 -1.56
CA VAL A 114 15.57 -9.38 -1.69
C VAL A 114 16.24 -9.63 -3.03
N PRO A 115 17.28 -10.51 -3.11
CA PRO A 115 17.98 -10.80 -4.35
C PRO A 115 17.05 -11.35 -5.44
N GLY A 116 17.13 -10.75 -6.64
CA GLY A 116 16.32 -11.15 -7.80
C GLY A 116 14.86 -10.71 -7.75
N GLY A 117 14.43 -10.10 -6.65
CA GLY A 117 13.06 -9.63 -6.48
C GLY A 117 12.77 -8.33 -7.23
N THR A 118 11.48 -8.03 -7.35
CA THR A 118 10.95 -6.81 -7.94
C THR A 118 9.95 -6.18 -6.97
N ALA A 119 10.09 -4.87 -6.73
CA ALA A 119 9.09 -4.11 -6.00
C ALA A 119 7.81 -3.95 -6.83
N CYS A 120 6.67 -3.88 -6.18
CA CYS A 120 5.38 -3.76 -6.83
C CYS A 120 4.42 -2.82 -6.09
N GLY A 121 3.43 -2.33 -6.82
CA GLY A 121 2.20 -1.78 -6.27
C GLY A 121 1.02 -2.72 -6.55
N PHE A 122 -0.16 -2.31 -6.11
CA PHE A 122 -1.39 -3.08 -6.29
C PHE A 122 -2.55 -2.18 -6.70
N VAL A 123 -3.38 -2.65 -7.63
CA VAL A 123 -4.77 -2.19 -7.73
C VAL A 123 -5.64 -3.22 -7.03
N ILE A 124 -6.32 -2.79 -5.97
CA ILE A 124 -7.15 -3.62 -5.09
C ILE A 124 -8.60 -3.26 -5.34
N ASN A 125 -9.36 -4.16 -5.97
CA ASN A 125 -10.82 -4.04 -6.03
C ASN A 125 -11.42 -4.72 -4.81
N ILE A 126 -12.08 -3.95 -3.94
CA ILE A 126 -12.72 -4.43 -2.72
C ILE A 126 -13.99 -3.61 -2.46
N GLY A 127 -15.09 -4.25 -2.12
CA GLY A 127 -16.36 -3.57 -1.86
C GLY A 127 -16.88 -2.73 -3.03
N GLY A 128 -16.44 -3.01 -4.26
CA GLY A 128 -16.85 -2.31 -5.49
C GLY A 128 -16.06 -1.03 -5.79
N ILE A 129 -14.99 -0.73 -5.04
CA ILE A 129 -14.09 0.41 -5.30
C ILE A 129 -12.70 -0.07 -5.71
N ASN A 130 -12.00 0.74 -6.50
CA ASN A 130 -10.63 0.49 -6.95
C ASN A 130 -9.65 1.36 -6.17
N ILE A 131 -8.79 0.71 -5.39
CA ILE A 131 -7.75 1.36 -4.59
C ILE A 131 -6.39 1.03 -5.22
N TYR A 132 -5.66 2.03 -5.72
CA TYR A 132 -4.28 1.88 -6.12
C TYR A 132 -3.36 2.15 -4.94
N TYR A 133 -2.56 1.18 -4.54
CA TYR A 133 -1.45 1.36 -3.62
C TYR A 133 -0.15 1.28 -4.41
N ALA A 134 0.63 2.36 -4.38
CA ALA A 134 1.83 2.47 -5.20
C ALA A 134 2.99 1.59 -4.71
N GLY A 135 2.98 1.18 -3.42
CA GLY A 135 4.19 0.71 -2.76
C GLY A 135 5.24 1.82 -2.69
N ASP A 136 6.49 1.45 -2.52
CA ASP A 136 7.61 2.37 -2.67
C ASP A 136 7.99 2.48 -4.14
N THR A 137 8.02 3.70 -4.63
CA THR A 137 8.31 3.96 -6.05
C THR A 137 8.76 5.40 -6.29
N ALA A 138 9.59 5.58 -7.31
CA ALA A 138 9.72 6.85 -8.01
C ALA A 138 8.50 7.10 -8.90
N LEU A 139 8.33 8.34 -9.38
CA LEU A 139 7.36 8.67 -10.42
C LEU A 139 7.73 7.97 -11.74
N PHE A 140 6.74 7.39 -12.43
CA PHE A 140 6.93 6.83 -13.76
C PHE A 140 5.71 7.07 -14.66
N SER A 141 5.95 7.21 -15.96
CA SER A 141 4.93 7.61 -16.95
C SER A 141 3.76 6.63 -17.05
N ASP A 142 4.03 5.35 -16.86
CA ASP A 142 3.03 4.29 -17.07
C ASP A 142 1.98 4.22 -15.95
N MET A 143 2.11 5.04 -14.91
CA MET A 143 1.02 5.32 -13.97
C MET A 143 -0.24 5.79 -14.71
N GLN A 144 -0.09 6.50 -15.85
CA GLN A 144 -1.21 6.88 -16.69
C GLN A 144 -1.97 5.64 -17.26
N LEU A 145 -1.24 4.61 -17.66
CA LEU A 145 -1.86 3.37 -18.17
C LEU A 145 -2.59 2.61 -17.07
N ILE A 146 -2.08 2.68 -15.84
CA ILE A 146 -2.76 2.09 -14.67
C ILE A 146 -4.11 2.79 -14.46
N GLY A 147 -4.11 4.13 -14.41
CA GLY A 147 -5.32 4.92 -14.20
C GLY A 147 -6.36 4.74 -15.32
N GLN A 148 -5.92 4.72 -16.58
CA GLN A 148 -6.80 4.50 -17.73
C GLN A 148 -7.48 3.14 -17.73
N ARG A 149 -6.78 2.11 -17.23
CA ARG A 149 -7.28 0.74 -17.22
C ARG A 149 -8.25 0.48 -16.07
N ASP A 150 -7.96 0.99 -14.87
CA ASP A 150 -8.62 0.51 -13.64
C ASP A 150 -9.54 1.54 -12.99
N GLU A 151 -9.66 2.77 -13.53
CA GLU A 151 -10.54 3.84 -12.99
C GLU A 151 -10.37 4.00 -11.47
N ILE A 152 -9.25 4.58 -11.04
CA ILE A 152 -8.83 4.63 -9.64
C ILE A 152 -9.74 5.55 -8.80
N ASP A 153 -10.44 4.98 -7.82
CA ASP A 153 -11.24 5.74 -6.86
C ASP A 153 -10.33 6.37 -5.79
N TYR A 154 -9.37 5.59 -5.27
CA TYR A 154 -8.41 6.02 -4.26
C TYR A 154 -6.99 5.66 -4.66
N ALA A 155 -6.06 6.61 -4.60
CA ALA A 155 -4.64 6.34 -4.71
C ALA A 155 -3.95 6.53 -3.36
N VAL A 156 -3.26 5.51 -2.88
CA VAL A 156 -2.42 5.54 -1.68
C VAL A 156 -0.98 5.69 -2.15
N LEU A 157 -0.40 6.88 -1.95
CA LEU A 157 0.89 7.29 -2.55
C LEU A 157 1.92 7.65 -1.48
N PRO A 158 3.18 7.19 -1.62
CA PRO A 158 4.28 7.65 -0.79
C PRO A 158 4.61 9.10 -1.13
N ILE A 159 4.91 9.92 -0.10
CA ILE A 159 5.30 11.32 -0.26
C ILE A 159 6.61 11.67 0.49
N GLY A 160 7.32 10.67 1.02
CA GLY A 160 8.43 10.87 1.94
C GLY A 160 9.69 11.47 1.32
N ASP A 161 9.78 11.52 -0.02
CA ASP A 161 11.00 11.90 -0.73
C ASP A 161 12.18 10.96 -0.40
N ASN A 162 13.40 11.32 -0.71
CA ASN A 162 14.63 10.59 -0.46
C ASN A 162 14.65 9.12 -0.90
N TYR A 163 13.67 8.31 -0.51
CA TYR A 163 13.55 6.88 -0.89
C TYR A 163 12.41 6.61 -1.86
N THR A 164 11.44 7.51 -1.96
CA THR A 164 10.23 7.40 -2.78
C THR A 164 9.94 8.71 -3.50
N MET A 165 8.73 8.85 -4.04
CA MET A 165 8.27 10.16 -4.53
C MET A 165 8.26 11.19 -3.39
N GLY A 166 8.59 12.43 -3.72
CA GLY A 166 8.31 13.60 -2.91
C GLY A 166 6.93 14.19 -3.22
N ILE A 167 6.64 15.35 -2.65
CA ILE A 167 5.33 16.02 -2.78
C ILE A 167 4.97 16.31 -4.25
N GLU A 168 5.91 16.87 -5.03
CA GLU A 168 5.70 17.25 -6.43
C GLU A 168 5.46 16.00 -7.31
N ASP A 169 6.29 14.99 -7.15
CA ASP A 169 6.19 13.74 -7.91
C ASP A 169 4.89 12.99 -7.57
N ALA A 170 4.50 12.94 -6.31
CA ALA A 170 3.25 12.30 -5.89
C ALA A 170 2.00 13.06 -6.39
N ALA A 171 2.04 14.39 -6.46
CA ALA A 171 0.98 15.18 -7.08
C ALA A 171 0.88 14.90 -8.59
N GLN A 172 2.02 14.79 -9.29
CA GLN A 172 2.05 14.38 -10.69
C GLN A 172 1.57 12.94 -10.89
N ALA A 173 1.92 12.02 -9.98
CA ALA A 173 1.42 10.64 -9.99
C ALA A 173 -0.12 10.61 -9.86
N ALA A 174 -0.70 11.38 -8.93
CA ALA A 174 -2.14 11.52 -8.76
C ALA A 174 -2.82 11.98 -10.07
N LYS A 175 -2.19 12.92 -10.79
CA LYS A 175 -2.66 13.41 -12.09
C LYS A 175 -2.61 12.32 -13.16
N LEU A 176 -1.50 11.59 -13.27
CA LEU A 176 -1.34 10.49 -14.24
C LEU A 176 -2.33 9.37 -14.00
N LEU A 177 -2.57 9.02 -12.74
CA LEU A 177 -3.55 8.01 -12.33
C LEU A 177 -5.00 8.44 -12.57
N GLY A 178 -5.27 9.75 -12.65
CA GLY A 178 -6.64 10.26 -12.69
C GLY A 178 -7.46 9.87 -11.46
N ALA A 179 -6.80 9.68 -10.32
CA ALA A 179 -7.44 9.24 -9.09
C ALA A 179 -8.45 10.27 -8.58
N LYS A 180 -9.60 9.80 -8.08
CA LYS A 180 -10.64 10.70 -7.53
C LYS A 180 -10.25 11.22 -6.14
N LYS A 181 -9.61 10.37 -5.33
CA LYS A 181 -9.16 10.70 -3.98
C LYS A 181 -7.72 10.16 -3.77
N VAL A 182 -6.92 10.85 -2.97
CA VAL A 182 -5.52 10.48 -2.70
C VAL A 182 -5.26 10.45 -1.20
N ILE A 183 -4.58 9.42 -0.73
CA ILE A 183 -4.17 9.26 0.67
C ILE A 183 -2.64 9.22 0.70
N PRO A 184 -1.97 10.22 1.30
CA PRO A 184 -0.52 10.22 1.46
C PRO A 184 -0.08 9.24 2.55
N VAL A 185 0.99 8.50 2.28
CA VAL A 185 1.63 7.55 3.19
C VAL A 185 3.15 7.67 3.12
N HIS A 186 3.90 6.86 3.88
CA HIS A 186 5.35 6.76 3.85
C HIS A 186 6.06 8.11 4.09
N TYR A 187 5.63 8.86 5.11
CA TYR A 187 6.23 10.13 5.51
C TYR A 187 6.23 10.31 7.04
N ASN A 188 7.08 11.18 7.55
CA ASN A 188 7.17 11.54 8.97
C ASN A 188 7.45 10.37 9.95
N THR A 189 7.83 9.19 9.45
CA THR A 189 8.24 8.07 10.31
C THR A 189 9.63 8.32 10.88
N TRP A 190 10.52 8.87 10.07
CA TRP A 190 11.88 9.29 10.43
C TRP A 190 12.19 10.68 9.88
N PRO A 191 13.18 11.41 10.47
CA PRO A 191 13.50 12.77 10.01
C PRO A 191 13.85 12.88 8.53
N VAL A 192 14.48 11.84 7.94
CA VAL A 192 14.92 11.83 6.53
C VAL A 192 13.75 11.82 5.53
N ILE A 193 12.56 11.37 5.96
CA ILE A 193 11.33 11.36 5.18
C ILE A 193 10.27 12.32 5.76
N ALA A 194 10.72 13.39 6.42
CA ALA A 194 9.80 14.38 6.96
C ALA A 194 9.21 15.24 5.85
N GLN A 195 7.88 15.26 5.76
CA GLN A 195 7.13 16.01 4.76
C GLN A 195 5.90 16.69 5.34
N ASN A 196 5.46 17.77 4.70
CA ASN A 196 4.24 18.47 5.05
C ASN A 196 3.06 17.96 4.21
N ALA A 197 2.25 17.09 4.78
CA ALA A 197 1.09 16.53 4.08
C ALA A 197 0.02 17.58 3.70
N GLN A 198 -0.02 18.71 4.39
CA GLN A 198 -0.92 19.81 4.03
C GLN A 198 -0.44 20.52 2.75
N GLU A 199 0.86 20.69 2.59
CA GLU A 199 1.46 21.23 1.36
C GLU A 199 1.21 20.31 0.16
N PHE A 200 1.39 19.00 0.35
CA PHE A 200 1.00 17.99 -0.65
C PHE A 200 -0.48 18.11 -1.04
N LYS A 201 -1.37 18.25 -0.05
CA LYS A 201 -2.81 18.43 -0.28
C LYS A 201 -3.10 19.65 -1.14
N GLU A 202 -2.57 20.81 -0.75
CA GLU A 202 -2.79 22.08 -1.45
C GLU A 202 -2.27 22.03 -2.91
N LEU A 203 -1.09 21.43 -3.12
CA LEU A 203 -0.51 21.25 -4.44
C LEU A 203 -1.38 20.32 -5.31
N THR A 204 -1.70 19.14 -4.80
CA THR A 204 -2.46 18.13 -5.55
C THR A 204 -3.87 18.61 -5.91
N GLU A 205 -4.58 19.20 -4.95
CA GLU A 205 -5.94 19.73 -5.18
C GLU A 205 -5.97 20.95 -6.11
N ARG A 206 -4.86 21.70 -6.21
CA ARG A 206 -4.72 22.79 -7.19
C ARG A 206 -4.46 22.27 -8.60
N GLU A 207 -3.68 21.20 -8.75
CA GLU A 207 -3.20 20.72 -10.07
C GLU A 207 -4.04 19.60 -10.67
N THR A 208 -4.96 19.04 -9.88
CA THR A 208 -5.81 17.90 -10.27
C THR A 208 -7.26 18.11 -9.83
N GLN A 209 -8.14 17.18 -10.21
CA GLN A 209 -9.51 17.09 -9.68
C GLN A 209 -9.62 16.21 -8.43
N ALA A 210 -8.49 15.59 -8.00
CA ALA A 210 -8.47 14.72 -6.86
C ALA A 210 -8.67 15.47 -5.54
N LYS A 211 -9.29 14.82 -4.55
CA LYS A 211 -9.32 15.27 -3.16
C LYS A 211 -8.26 14.54 -2.36
N VAL A 212 -7.48 15.24 -1.56
CA VAL A 212 -6.49 14.63 -0.68
C VAL A 212 -7.05 14.45 0.73
N LEU A 213 -6.98 13.21 1.19
CA LEU A 213 -7.43 12.79 2.51
C LEU A 213 -6.21 12.50 3.39
N VAL A 214 -5.78 13.47 4.16
CA VAL A 214 -4.69 13.29 5.13
C VAL A 214 -5.24 12.57 6.36
N VAL A 215 -4.64 11.43 6.69
CA VAL A 215 -5.04 10.58 7.82
C VAL A 215 -3.86 10.44 8.75
N GLU A 216 -4.07 10.76 10.02
CA GLU A 216 -3.06 10.50 11.05
C GLU A 216 -3.01 9.01 11.42
N PRO A 217 -1.84 8.47 11.85
CA PRO A 217 -1.76 7.11 12.37
C PRO A 217 -2.81 6.85 13.46
N GLY A 218 -3.55 5.76 13.34
CA GLY A 218 -4.71 5.42 14.18
C GLY A 218 -6.05 5.96 13.64
N GLY A 219 -6.02 6.81 12.62
CA GLY A 219 -7.24 7.29 11.97
C GLY A 219 -7.92 6.24 11.10
N VAL A 220 -9.22 6.42 10.90
CA VAL A 220 -10.06 5.57 10.06
C VAL A 220 -10.85 6.44 9.09
N LEU A 221 -10.85 6.04 7.81
CA LEU A 221 -11.71 6.63 6.78
C LEU A 221 -12.75 5.61 6.33
N GLU A 222 -13.95 6.08 6.05
CA GLU A 222 -14.95 5.33 5.30
C GLU A 222 -14.82 5.67 3.81
N LEU A 223 -14.51 4.67 3.01
CA LEU A 223 -14.33 4.79 1.56
C LEU A 223 -15.65 4.44 0.87
N ASP A 224 -16.06 5.31 -0.06
CA ASP A 224 -17.33 5.28 -0.82
C ASP A 224 -17.12 5.33 -2.34
#